data_139ed6d66ed2d2788c3aaf2adb2b051b
#
_entry.id   139ed6d66ed2d2788c3aaf2adb2b051b
#
_cell.length_a   1.000
_cell.length_b   1.000
_cell.length_c   1.000
_cell.angle_alpha   90.00
_cell.angle_beta   90.00
_cell.angle_gamma   90.00
#
_symmetry.space_group_name_H-M   'P 1'
#
loop_
_entity.id
_entity.type
_entity.pdbx_description
1 polymer ?
#
loop_
_entity_poly.entity_id
_entity_poly.type
_entity_poly.pdbx_seq_one_letter_code
_entity_poly.pdbx_strand_id
1 'polypeptide(L)'
;MRQLKILVDMDDTIEYLLFAWVDCLNERYGLSVKYSDIHEWNICTAFPTLTAEQVYAPLVEDDFWTTIKPIPDASEVLQWAMEQGHEVYIVTASAYETIKSKMENVLFKYFPFISWKNVFIAHHKQMIRGDILIDDAPHNLEGGDYVKLLMTANHNRSYDASANGMIRVNDWHDVRNCIVAVAHEDELKEGLAEHKENPVDYLKNEWGFVNLLPFQAILLQSMLGGTN
;
A
#
# COMPACT_ATOMS: atom_id res chain seq x y z
N MET A 1 4.50 5.94 22.40
CA MET A 1 4.20 5.19 21.15
C MET A 1 2.99 4.28 21.35
N ARG A 2 2.00 4.35 20.50
CA ARG A 2 0.80 3.49 20.47
C ARG A 2 1.06 2.24 19.62
N GLN A 3 0.68 1.05 20.08
CA GLN A 3 0.69 -0.15 19.24
C GLN A 3 -0.42 -0.04 18.18
N LEU A 4 -0.08 -0.36 16.93
CA LEU A 4 -0.99 -0.26 15.79
C LEU A 4 -1.31 -1.64 15.21
N LYS A 5 -2.51 -1.77 14.62
CA LYS A 5 -2.90 -2.83 13.70
C LYS A 5 -2.82 -2.30 12.28
N ILE A 6 -1.82 -2.78 11.53
CA ILE A 6 -1.50 -2.34 10.18
C ILE A 6 -2.03 -3.39 9.21
N LEU A 7 -2.98 -2.97 8.37
CA LEU A 7 -3.55 -3.77 7.31
C LEU A 7 -2.84 -3.44 6.00
N VAL A 8 -2.46 -4.45 5.24
CA VAL A 8 -1.64 -4.29 4.03
C VAL A 8 -2.22 -5.14 2.91
N ASP A 9 -2.50 -4.52 1.76
CA ASP A 9 -2.79 -5.27 0.55
C ASP A 9 -1.55 -5.95 -0.01
N MET A 10 -1.73 -6.90 -0.93
CA MET A 10 -0.61 -7.56 -1.60
C MET A 10 -0.33 -6.95 -2.96
N ASP A 11 -1.30 -7.04 -3.86
CA ASP A 11 -1.16 -6.78 -5.29
C ASP A 11 -0.78 -5.30 -5.52
N ASP A 12 0.32 -5.05 -6.22
CA ASP A 12 0.88 -3.72 -6.49
C ASP A 12 1.09 -2.81 -5.25
N THR A 13 1.04 -3.42 -4.05
CA THR A 13 1.32 -2.79 -2.76
C THR A 13 2.60 -3.32 -2.13
N ILE A 14 2.77 -4.66 -2.01
CA ILE A 14 4.01 -5.29 -1.53
C ILE A 14 4.74 -6.09 -2.62
N GLU A 15 4.12 -6.31 -3.74
CA GLU A 15 4.66 -7.05 -4.88
C GLU A 15 4.15 -6.47 -6.21
N TYR A 16 4.89 -6.73 -7.30
CA TYR A 16 4.63 -6.19 -8.63
C TYR A 16 3.72 -7.13 -9.45
N LEU A 17 2.42 -7.25 -9.08
CA LEU A 17 1.48 -8.07 -9.85
C LEU A 17 1.34 -7.58 -11.28
N LEU A 18 1.03 -6.31 -11.46
CA LEU A 18 0.72 -5.75 -12.76
C LEU A 18 1.89 -5.83 -13.73
N PHE A 19 3.14 -5.69 -13.26
CA PHE A 19 4.32 -5.89 -14.10
C PHE A 19 4.42 -7.32 -14.63
N ALA A 20 4.34 -8.31 -13.72
CA ALA A 20 4.40 -9.72 -14.10
C ALA A 20 3.25 -10.11 -15.02
N TRP A 21 2.07 -9.52 -14.79
CA TRP A 21 0.88 -9.78 -15.60
C TRP A 21 1.01 -9.24 -17.02
N VAL A 22 1.46 -7.98 -17.18
CA VAL A 22 1.73 -7.37 -18.49
C VAL A 22 2.79 -8.16 -19.24
N ASP A 23 3.89 -8.54 -18.58
CA ASP A 23 4.96 -9.33 -19.20
C ASP A 23 4.47 -10.70 -19.66
N CYS A 24 3.69 -11.40 -18.82
CA CYS A 24 3.09 -12.69 -19.16
C CYS A 24 2.16 -12.60 -20.39
N LEU A 25 1.30 -11.57 -20.45
CA LEU A 25 0.40 -11.36 -21.59
C LEU A 25 1.18 -11.01 -22.86
N ASN A 26 2.19 -10.17 -22.77
CA ASN A 26 3.05 -9.82 -23.89
C ASN A 26 3.76 -11.04 -24.47
N GLU A 27 4.36 -11.86 -23.60
CA GLU A 27 5.05 -13.10 -24.01
C GLU A 27 4.08 -14.10 -24.65
N ARG A 28 2.94 -14.34 -24.01
CA ARG A 28 1.94 -15.32 -24.43
C ARG A 28 1.29 -15.01 -25.76
N TYR A 29 1.02 -13.72 -26.02
CA TYR A 29 0.26 -13.30 -27.20
C TYR A 29 1.08 -12.48 -28.21
N GLY A 30 2.41 -12.36 -28.02
CA GLY A 30 3.28 -11.63 -28.94
C GLY A 30 2.98 -10.13 -29.00
N LEU A 31 2.60 -9.54 -27.85
CA LEU A 31 2.25 -8.14 -27.71
C LEU A 31 3.43 -7.32 -27.18
N SER A 32 3.29 -6.00 -27.10
CA SER A 32 4.33 -5.08 -26.60
C SER A 32 3.74 -3.92 -25.76
N VAL A 33 2.72 -4.21 -24.98
CA VAL A 33 2.10 -3.26 -24.06
C VAL A 33 3.11 -2.91 -22.96
N LYS A 34 3.25 -1.62 -22.62
CA LYS A 34 4.13 -1.18 -21.54
C LYS A 34 3.34 -0.98 -20.26
N TYR A 35 3.98 -1.21 -19.12
CA TYR A 35 3.40 -0.88 -17.83
C TYR A 35 2.93 0.58 -17.74
N SER A 36 3.69 1.50 -18.35
CA SER A 36 3.33 2.92 -18.42
C SER A 36 2.04 3.22 -19.17
N ASP A 37 1.53 2.27 -19.97
CA ASP A 37 0.32 2.44 -20.77
C ASP A 37 -0.95 2.04 -19.98
N ILE A 38 -0.78 1.44 -18.80
CA ILE A 38 -1.87 1.05 -17.90
C ILE A 38 -2.28 2.24 -17.05
N HIS A 39 -3.39 2.88 -17.37
CA HIS A 39 -3.91 4.06 -16.68
C HIS A 39 -5.23 3.84 -15.96
N GLU A 40 -5.82 2.65 -16.12
CA GLU A 40 -7.10 2.29 -15.54
C GLU A 40 -6.99 1.02 -14.72
N TRP A 41 -7.85 0.90 -13.71
CA TRP A 41 -7.95 -0.33 -12.92
C TRP A 41 -8.28 -1.56 -13.75
N ASN A 42 -9.14 -1.40 -14.77
CA ASN A 42 -9.46 -2.48 -15.68
C ASN A 42 -8.36 -2.67 -16.73
N ILE A 43 -7.45 -3.58 -16.49
CA ILE A 43 -6.31 -3.89 -17.38
C ILE A 43 -6.75 -4.30 -18.79
N CYS A 44 -7.99 -4.80 -19.00
CA CYS A 44 -8.49 -5.16 -20.33
C CYS A 44 -8.47 -4.00 -21.32
N THR A 45 -8.55 -2.76 -20.85
CA THR A 45 -8.48 -1.56 -21.71
C THR A 45 -7.14 -1.42 -22.43
N ALA A 46 -6.06 -1.92 -21.83
CA ALA A 46 -4.72 -1.92 -22.44
C ALA A 46 -4.49 -3.11 -23.38
N PHE A 47 -5.37 -4.11 -23.38
CA PHE A 47 -5.27 -5.31 -24.22
C PHE A 47 -6.52 -5.50 -25.11
N PRO A 48 -6.85 -4.54 -25.99
CA PRO A 48 -8.13 -4.53 -26.73
C PRO A 48 -8.28 -5.68 -27.74
N THR A 49 -7.21 -6.40 -28.05
CA THR A 49 -7.20 -7.56 -28.94
C THR A 49 -7.46 -8.88 -28.23
N LEU A 50 -7.44 -8.89 -26.89
CA LEU A 50 -7.67 -10.07 -26.06
C LEU A 50 -9.09 -10.05 -25.48
N THR A 51 -9.64 -11.24 -25.24
CA THR A 51 -10.87 -11.36 -24.42
C THR A 51 -10.53 -11.19 -22.94
N ALA A 52 -11.52 -10.83 -22.11
CA ALA A 52 -11.32 -10.75 -20.66
C ALA A 52 -10.81 -12.07 -20.08
N GLU A 53 -11.33 -13.22 -20.56
CA GLU A 53 -10.85 -14.55 -20.14
C GLU A 53 -9.36 -14.74 -20.43
N GLN A 54 -8.89 -14.31 -21.61
CA GLN A 54 -7.46 -14.38 -21.96
C GLN A 54 -6.61 -13.45 -21.08
N VAL A 55 -7.11 -12.25 -20.77
CA VAL A 55 -6.40 -11.29 -19.91
C VAL A 55 -6.26 -11.82 -18.50
N TYR A 56 -7.32 -12.40 -17.93
CA TYR A 56 -7.32 -12.89 -16.55
C TYR A 56 -6.79 -14.32 -16.37
N ALA A 57 -6.57 -15.08 -17.47
CA ALA A 57 -6.09 -16.46 -17.41
C ALA A 57 -4.81 -16.66 -16.56
N PRO A 58 -3.78 -15.78 -16.62
CA PRO A 58 -2.59 -15.97 -15.80
C PRO A 58 -2.87 -16.03 -14.30
N LEU A 59 -3.86 -15.29 -13.78
CA LEU A 59 -4.14 -15.20 -12.36
C LEU A 59 -4.67 -16.51 -11.74
N VAL A 60 -5.16 -17.44 -12.57
CA VAL A 60 -5.64 -18.75 -12.15
C VAL A 60 -4.65 -19.88 -12.47
N GLU A 61 -3.41 -19.54 -12.85
CA GLU A 61 -2.32 -20.46 -13.14
C GLU A 61 -1.27 -20.43 -12.02
N ASP A 62 -0.95 -21.58 -11.45
CA ASP A 62 -0.01 -21.69 -10.31
C ASP A 62 1.38 -21.16 -10.67
N ASP A 63 1.89 -21.44 -11.86
CA ASP A 63 3.23 -21.07 -12.30
C ASP A 63 3.40 -19.55 -12.45
N PHE A 64 2.33 -18.83 -12.75
CA PHE A 64 2.33 -17.36 -12.86
C PHE A 64 2.85 -16.72 -11.56
N TRP A 65 2.43 -17.19 -10.40
CA TRP A 65 2.81 -16.66 -9.10
C TRP A 65 4.30 -16.82 -8.77
N THR A 66 5.00 -17.67 -9.49
CA THR A 66 6.47 -17.84 -9.34
C THR A 66 7.26 -16.70 -9.97
N THR A 67 6.67 -15.96 -10.91
CA THR A 67 7.32 -14.87 -11.67
C THR A 67 7.33 -13.54 -10.93
N ILE A 68 6.43 -13.36 -9.97
CA ILE A 68 6.20 -12.10 -9.25
C ILE A 68 7.40 -11.74 -8.36
N LYS A 69 7.72 -10.46 -8.29
CA LYS A 69 8.81 -9.90 -7.50
C LYS A 69 8.28 -8.96 -6.42
N PRO A 70 8.94 -8.89 -5.25
CA PRO A 70 8.53 -7.95 -4.20
C PRO A 70 8.84 -6.50 -4.61
N ILE A 71 8.05 -5.58 -4.08
CA ILE A 71 8.36 -4.15 -4.12
C ILE A 71 9.53 -3.87 -3.16
N PRO A 72 10.54 -3.06 -3.58
CA PRO A 72 11.65 -2.70 -2.72
C PRO A 72 11.21 -2.13 -1.37
N ASP A 73 11.97 -2.42 -0.33
CA ASP A 73 11.81 -1.97 1.05
C ASP A 73 10.52 -2.42 1.77
N ALA A 74 9.55 -3.03 1.05
CA ALA A 74 8.28 -3.50 1.64
C ALA A 74 8.53 -4.50 2.78
N SER A 75 9.39 -5.50 2.52
CA SER A 75 9.73 -6.53 3.52
C SER A 75 10.42 -5.93 4.73
N GLU A 76 11.38 -5.03 4.52
CA GLU A 76 12.17 -4.40 5.59
C GLU A 76 11.29 -3.53 6.48
N VAL A 77 10.42 -2.72 5.89
CA VAL A 77 9.53 -1.82 6.63
C VAL A 77 8.47 -2.60 7.42
N LEU A 78 7.89 -3.67 6.84
CA LEU A 78 6.93 -4.50 7.56
C LEU A 78 7.57 -5.29 8.70
N GLN A 79 8.76 -5.82 8.48
CA GLN A 79 9.52 -6.48 9.55
C GLN A 79 9.85 -5.49 10.66
N TRP A 80 10.36 -4.30 10.32
CA TRP A 80 10.62 -3.23 11.27
C TRP A 80 9.36 -2.87 12.07
N ALA A 81 8.20 -2.73 11.44
CA ALA A 81 6.97 -2.41 12.13
C ALA A 81 6.60 -3.47 13.18
N MET A 82 6.78 -4.75 12.85
CA MET A 82 6.57 -5.85 13.81
C MET A 82 7.60 -5.84 14.95
N GLU A 83 8.87 -5.51 14.68
CA GLU A 83 9.93 -5.36 15.69
C GLU A 83 9.66 -4.18 16.64
N GLN A 84 8.96 -3.12 16.17
CA GLN A 84 8.46 -2.04 17.01
C GLN A 84 7.22 -2.42 17.84
N GLY A 85 6.72 -3.65 17.71
CA GLY A 85 5.57 -4.16 18.47
C GLY A 85 4.22 -3.88 17.81
N HIS A 86 4.18 -3.43 16.56
CA HIS A 86 2.93 -3.31 15.80
C HIS A 86 2.47 -4.67 15.29
N GLU A 87 1.16 -4.82 15.10
CA GLU A 87 0.56 -5.99 14.49
C GLU A 87 0.39 -5.76 12.98
N VAL A 88 0.97 -6.62 12.15
CA VAL A 88 0.86 -6.56 10.69
C VAL A 88 -0.04 -7.68 10.18
N TYR A 89 -1.03 -7.32 9.38
CA TYR A 89 -1.97 -8.24 8.75
C TYR A 89 -2.02 -7.98 7.24
N ILE A 90 -1.93 -9.05 6.47
CA ILE A 90 -2.14 -9.00 5.02
C ILE A 90 -3.64 -9.14 4.75
N VAL A 91 -4.18 -8.25 3.91
CA VAL A 91 -5.60 -8.23 3.53
C VAL A 91 -5.68 -8.20 2.01
N THR A 92 -5.86 -9.34 1.38
CA THR A 92 -5.83 -9.47 -0.08
C THR A 92 -7.11 -10.08 -0.63
N ALA A 93 -7.52 -9.63 -1.83
CA ALA A 93 -8.50 -10.34 -2.64
C ALA A 93 -7.75 -11.30 -3.57
N SER A 94 -8.16 -12.55 -3.61
CA SER A 94 -7.49 -13.58 -4.43
C SER A 94 -8.48 -14.58 -4.98
N ALA A 95 -8.13 -15.15 -6.16
CA ALA A 95 -8.83 -16.30 -6.69
C ALA A 95 -8.64 -17.51 -5.74
N TYR A 96 -9.71 -18.23 -5.50
CA TYR A 96 -9.70 -19.41 -4.63
C TYR A 96 -8.72 -20.49 -5.13
N GLU A 97 -8.65 -20.64 -6.45
CA GLU A 97 -7.89 -21.69 -7.12
C GLU A 97 -6.38 -21.56 -6.86
N THR A 98 -5.86 -20.34 -6.81
CA THR A 98 -4.41 -20.07 -6.76
C THR A 98 -3.93 -19.41 -5.47
N ILE A 99 -4.81 -19.31 -4.47
CA ILE A 99 -4.44 -18.66 -3.18
C ILE A 99 -3.21 -19.32 -2.55
N LYS A 100 -3.09 -20.64 -2.61
CA LYS A 100 -1.93 -21.35 -2.07
C LYS A 100 -0.65 -20.94 -2.80
N SER A 101 -0.66 -20.96 -4.12
CA SER A 101 0.50 -20.59 -4.95
C SER A 101 0.91 -19.14 -4.72
N LYS A 102 -0.05 -18.21 -4.62
CA LYS A 102 0.20 -16.81 -4.27
C LYS A 102 0.88 -16.69 -2.90
N MET A 103 0.37 -17.39 -1.89
CA MET A 103 0.95 -17.34 -0.54
C MET A 103 2.36 -17.93 -0.51
N GLU A 104 2.58 -19.13 -1.07
CA GLU A 104 3.87 -19.84 -0.99
C GLU A 104 4.95 -19.19 -1.87
N ASN A 105 4.61 -18.77 -3.08
CA ASN A 105 5.59 -18.25 -4.04
C ASN A 105 5.86 -16.75 -3.89
N VAL A 106 4.97 -16.00 -3.26
CA VAL A 106 5.11 -14.56 -3.07
C VAL A 106 5.21 -14.21 -1.59
N LEU A 107 4.11 -14.35 -0.83
CA LEU A 107 4.06 -13.83 0.54
C LEU A 107 5.10 -14.49 1.44
N PHE A 108 5.06 -15.80 1.63
CA PHE A 108 5.97 -16.48 2.58
C PHE A 108 7.41 -16.57 2.07
N LYS A 109 7.60 -16.45 0.75
CA LYS A 109 8.95 -16.40 0.16
C LYS A 109 9.67 -15.08 0.45
N TYR A 110 8.99 -13.95 0.29
CA TYR A 110 9.61 -12.63 0.42
C TYR A 110 9.35 -11.96 1.77
N PHE A 111 8.33 -12.42 2.51
CA PHE A 111 7.93 -11.95 3.84
C PHE A 111 7.83 -13.11 4.84
N PRO A 112 8.95 -13.85 5.10
CA PRO A 112 8.92 -15.10 5.88
C PRO A 112 8.54 -14.90 7.35
N PHE A 113 8.53 -13.67 7.83
CA PHE A 113 8.06 -13.29 9.18
C PHE A 113 6.53 -13.18 9.27
N ILE A 114 5.81 -13.14 8.15
CA ILE A 114 4.34 -13.16 8.11
C ILE A 114 3.84 -14.60 8.23
N SER A 115 2.95 -14.85 9.19
CA SER A 115 2.29 -16.13 9.37
C SER A 115 0.95 -16.17 8.65
N TRP A 116 0.51 -17.36 8.22
CA TRP A 116 -0.85 -17.55 7.73
C TRP A 116 -1.94 -17.01 8.66
N LYS A 117 -1.69 -17.01 9.98
CA LYS A 117 -2.60 -16.43 10.98
C LYS A 117 -2.81 -14.93 10.86
N ASN A 118 -1.92 -14.26 10.14
CA ASN A 118 -1.96 -12.83 9.88
C ASN A 118 -2.52 -12.50 8.47
N VAL A 119 -3.21 -13.45 7.81
CA VAL A 119 -3.74 -13.27 6.46
C VAL A 119 -5.26 -13.29 6.46
N PHE A 120 -5.86 -12.25 5.89
CA PHE A 120 -7.28 -12.16 5.58
C PHE A 120 -7.48 -12.21 4.07
N ILE A 121 -8.34 -13.10 3.60
CA ILE A 121 -8.80 -13.12 2.22
C ILE A 121 -10.15 -12.42 2.18
N ALA A 122 -10.17 -11.20 1.66
CA ALA A 122 -11.36 -10.34 1.72
C ALA A 122 -11.47 -9.41 0.52
N HIS A 123 -12.64 -9.41 -0.14
CA HIS A 123 -13.01 -8.43 -1.16
C HIS A 123 -13.56 -7.13 -0.56
N HIS A 124 -14.06 -7.16 0.65
CA HIS A 124 -14.65 -6.02 1.36
C HIS A 124 -13.74 -5.63 2.53
N LYS A 125 -12.62 -4.98 2.23
CA LYS A 125 -11.57 -4.64 3.20
C LYS A 125 -12.07 -3.69 4.29
N GLN A 126 -13.05 -2.84 4.01
CA GLN A 126 -13.69 -1.95 4.98
C GLN A 126 -14.40 -2.67 6.15
N MET A 127 -14.63 -3.97 6.04
CA MET A 127 -15.18 -4.78 7.14
C MET A 127 -14.12 -5.20 8.16
N ILE A 128 -12.83 -5.03 7.85
CA ILE A 128 -11.72 -5.43 8.72
C ILE A 128 -11.28 -4.21 9.54
N ARG A 129 -11.12 -4.41 10.85
CA ARG A 129 -10.72 -3.35 11.77
C ARG A 129 -9.21 -3.26 11.88
N GLY A 130 -8.68 -2.06 11.70
CA GLY A 130 -7.27 -1.74 11.87
C GLY A 130 -7.08 -0.26 12.16
N ASP A 131 -5.85 0.15 12.37
CA ASP A 131 -5.48 1.56 12.56
C ASP A 131 -5.03 2.21 11.25
N ILE A 132 -4.42 1.41 10.37
CA ILE A 132 -3.94 1.82 9.04
C ILE A 132 -4.34 0.75 8.03
N LEU A 133 -4.77 1.15 6.81
CA LEU A 133 -4.80 0.27 5.63
C LEU A 133 -3.94 0.89 4.53
N ILE A 134 -3.04 0.07 3.96
CA ILE A 134 -2.16 0.40 2.83
C ILE A 134 -2.65 -0.39 1.62
N ASP A 135 -3.01 0.31 0.54
CA ASP A 135 -3.61 -0.31 -0.67
C ASP A 135 -3.35 0.60 -1.88
N ASP A 136 -3.22 0.04 -3.07
CA ASP A 136 -3.08 0.80 -4.32
C ASP A 136 -4.42 1.15 -4.97
N ALA A 137 -5.50 0.49 -4.55
CA ALA A 137 -6.84 0.68 -5.09
C ALA A 137 -7.69 1.63 -4.22
N PRO A 138 -8.04 2.85 -4.70
CA PRO A 138 -8.83 3.80 -3.92
C PRO A 138 -10.13 3.22 -3.37
N HIS A 139 -10.84 2.39 -4.14
CA HIS A 139 -12.12 1.80 -3.75
C HIS A 139 -12.01 0.81 -2.57
N ASN A 140 -10.83 0.23 -2.33
CA ASN A 140 -10.56 -0.64 -1.19
C ASN A 140 -10.38 0.16 0.11
N LEU A 141 -9.93 1.41 -0.01
CA LEU A 141 -9.70 2.33 1.12
C LEU A 141 -10.98 3.04 1.57
N GLU A 142 -12.01 3.09 0.71
CA GLU A 142 -13.26 3.76 1.02
C GLU A 142 -14.06 3.03 2.10
N GLY A 143 -14.79 3.80 2.93
CA GLY A 143 -15.75 3.28 3.90
C GLY A 143 -15.16 2.64 5.17
N GLY A 144 -13.84 2.53 5.30
CA GLY A 144 -13.21 1.99 6.50
C GLY A 144 -12.82 3.06 7.52
N ASP A 145 -12.76 2.66 8.79
CA ASP A 145 -12.42 3.48 9.97
C ASP A 145 -10.92 3.37 10.32
N TYR A 146 -10.04 3.56 9.34
CA TYR A 146 -8.58 3.51 9.50
C TYR A 146 -7.92 4.67 8.77
N VAL A 147 -6.68 4.98 9.10
CA VAL A 147 -5.84 5.87 8.27
C VAL A 147 -5.60 5.18 6.93
N LYS A 148 -5.93 5.88 5.85
CA LYS A 148 -5.97 5.36 4.48
C LYS A 148 -4.71 5.77 3.75
N LEU A 149 -3.79 4.84 3.51
CA LEU A 149 -2.57 5.07 2.75
C LEU A 149 -2.73 4.54 1.32
N LEU A 150 -2.84 5.45 0.36
CA LEU A 150 -2.95 5.10 -1.05
C LEU A 150 -1.54 4.99 -1.66
N MET A 151 -1.11 3.75 -1.93
CA MET A 151 0.13 3.48 -2.64
C MET A 151 0.01 3.97 -4.09
N THR A 152 0.99 4.74 -4.56
CA THR A 152 0.99 5.28 -5.92
C THR A 152 1.24 4.18 -6.94
N ALA A 153 0.25 3.93 -7.78
CA ALA A 153 0.30 3.06 -8.95
C ALA A 153 -0.13 3.82 -10.21
N ASN A 154 0.19 3.31 -11.41
CA ASN A 154 -0.13 4.03 -12.64
C ASN A 154 -1.64 4.30 -12.81
N HIS A 155 -2.48 3.32 -12.45
CA HIS A 155 -3.94 3.41 -12.59
C HIS A 155 -4.59 4.41 -11.62
N ASN A 156 -3.89 4.81 -10.54
CA ASN A 156 -4.43 5.73 -9.55
C ASN A 156 -3.78 7.12 -9.52
N ARG A 157 -2.83 7.43 -10.42
CA ARG A 157 -2.06 8.69 -10.41
C ARG A 157 -2.94 9.93 -10.51
N SER A 158 -4.02 9.86 -11.29
CA SER A 158 -4.97 10.96 -11.47
C SER A 158 -6.01 11.08 -10.35
N TYR A 159 -6.06 10.11 -9.42
CA TYR A 159 -7.02 10.12 -8.32
C TYR A 159 -6.60 11.14 -7.26
N ASP A 160 -7.52 12.01 -6.87
CA ASP A 160 -7.29 12.98 -5.80
C ASP A 160 -7.45 12.32 -4.43
N ALA A 161 -6.35 11.78 -3.91
CA ALA A 161 -6.32 11.10 -2.62
C ALA A 161 -6.75 12.03 -1.47
N SER A 162 -6.28 13.28 -1.47
CA SER A 162 -6.52 14.22 -0.37
C SER A 162 -7.97 14.64 -0.28
N ALA A 163 -8.64 14.89 -1.42
CA ALA A 163 -10.06 15.22 -1.46
C ALA A 163 -10.96 14.08 -0.95
N ASN A 164 -10.43 12.83 -0.93
CA ASN A 164 -11.14 11.64 -0.47
C ASN A 164 -10.64 11.14 0.90
N GLY A 165 -9.90 11.98 1.66
CA GLY A 165 -9.43 11.65 3.00
C GLY A 165 -8.36 10.55 3.03
N MET A 166 -7.61 10.39 1.94
CA MET A 166 -6.52 9.42 1.83
C MET A 166 -5.18 10.14 1.78
N ILE A 167 -4.16 9.49 2.30
CA ILE A 167 -2.77 9.96 2.26
C ILE A 167 -2.06 9.21 1.15
N ARG A 168 -1.56 9.94 0.14
CA ARG A 168 -0.78 9.33 -0.92
C ARG A 168 0.64 9.04 -0.44
N VAL A 169 1.07 7.80 -0.65
CA VAL A 169 2.44 7.33 -0.40
C VAL A 169 3.04 6.83 -1.72
N ASN A 170 4.34 7.09 -1.95
CA ASN A 170 5.00 6.76 -3.21
C ASN A 170 5.93 5.55 -3.10
N ASP A 171 6.37 5.27 -1.90
CA ASP A 171 7.26 4.17 -1.58
C ASP A 171 7.09 3.70 -0.12
N TRP A 172 7.82 2.69 0.26
CA TRP A 172 7.77 2.13 1.60
C TRP A 172 8.45 2.99 2.67
N HIS A 173 9.30 3.96 2.30
CA HIS A 173 9.81 4.96 3.23
C HIS A 173 8.71 5.93 3.65
N ASP A 174 7.86 6.34 2.69
CA ASP A 174 6.67 7.14 2.97
C ASP A 174 5.71 6.41 3.92
N VAL A 175 5.49 5.10 3.68
CA VAL A 175 4.67 4.24 4.55
C VAL A 175 5.25 4.19 5.97
N ARG A 176 6.56 3.98 6.12
CA ARG A 176 7.23 3.98 7.42
C ARG A 176 7.01 5.29 8.18
N ASN A 177 7.17 6.42 7.50
CA ASN A 177 6.96 7.74 8.09
C ASN A 177 5.51 7.92 8.57
N CYS A 178 4.53 7.43 7.80
CA CYS A 178 3.12 7.44 8.21
C CYS A 178 2.87 6.56 9.44
N ILE A 179 3.45 5.36 9.49
CA ILE A 179 3.35 4.47 10.67
C ILE A 179 3.90 5.17 11.92
N VAL A 180 5.09 5.78 11.83
CA VAL A 180 5.68 6.55 12.95
C VAL A 180 4.76 7.69 13.36
N ALA A 181 4.24 8.46 12.41
CA ALA A 181 3.37 9.61 12.69
C ALA A 181 2.07 9.20 13.40
N VAL A 182 1.44 8.08 12.99
CA VAL A 182 0.22 7.57 13.62
C VAL A 182 0.51 6.97 14.99
N ALA A 183 1.64 6.27 15.17
CA ALA A 183 2.03 5.64 16.41
C ALA A 183 2.40 6.66 17.51
N HIS A 184 2.92 7.83 17.10
CA HIS A 184 3.39 8.89 17.99
C HIS A 184 2.56 10.18 17.88
N GLU A 185 1.30 10.08 17.49
CA GLU A 185 0.45 11.23 17.18
C GLU A 185 0.41 12.26 18.32
N ASP A 186 0.27 11.82 19.57
CA ASP A 186 0.20 12.72 20.73
C ASP A 186 1.54 13.41 20.99
N GLU A 187 2.65 12.66 20.99
CA GLU A 187 4.02 13.19 21.15
C GLU A 187 4.36 14.20 20.04
N LEU A 188 3.95 13.91 18.79
CA LEU A 188 4.13 14.83 17.66
C LEU A 188 3.32 16.12 17.84
N LYS A 189 2.07 16.03 18.29
CA LYS A 189 1.23 17.19 18.56
C LYS A 189 1.82 18.08 19.64
N GLU A 190 2.28 17.50 20.74
CA GLU A 190 2.94 18.24 21.84
C GLU A 190 4.21 18.93 21.35
N GLY A 191 5.12 18.20 20.69
CA GLY A 191 6.36 18.76 20.17
C GLY A 191 6.15 19.84 19.11
N LEU A 192 5.19 19.68 18.21
CA LEU A 192 4.83 20.72 17.24
C LEU A 192 4.24 21.97 17.91
N ALA A 193 3.48 21.81 18.99
CA ALA A 193 2.96 22.94 19.77
C ALA A 193 4.08 23.73 20.45
N GLU A 194 5.16 23.07 20.86
CA GLU A 194 6.35 23.70 21.44
C GLU A 194 7.25 24.39 20.37
N HIS A 195 7.32 23.80 19.14
CA HIS A 195 8.18 24.24 18.05
C HIS A 195 7.43 24.99 16.93
N LYS A 196 6.41 25.79 17.28
CA LYS A 196 5.53 26.48 16.31
C LYS A 196 6.25 27.36 15.30
N GLU A 197 7.41 27.94 15.67
CA GLU A 197 8.18 28.82 14.78
C GLU A 197 8.98 28.04 13.73
N ASN A 198 9.37 26.77 14.02
CA ASN A 198 10.20 25.95 13.16
C ASN A 198 9.70 24.49 13.10
N PRO A 199 8.42 24.22 12.77
CA PRO A 199 7.84 22.88 12.85
C PRO A 199 8.46 21.90 11.84
N VAL A 200 8.91 22.38 10.67
CA VAL A 200 9.56 21.57 9.66
C VAL A 200 10.93 21.07 10.13
N ASP A 201 11.71 21.94 10.75
CA ASP A 201 13.03 21.59 11.30
C ASP A 201 12.91 20.64 12.46
N TYR A 202 11.91 20.79 13.33
CA TYR A 202 11.58 19.85 14.39
C TYR A 202 11.30 18.46 13.84
N LEU A 203 10.42 18.33 12.84
CA LEU A 203 10.08 17.04 12.22
C LEU A 203 11.29 16.39 11.55
N LYS A 204 12.16 17.15 10.90
CA LYS A 204 13.36 16.63 10.25
C LYS A 204 14.42 16.20 11.25
N ASN A 205 14.71 17.02 12.25
CA ASN A 205 15.85 16.84 13.13
C ASN A 205 15.55 15.83 14.25
N GLU A 206 14.34 15.88 14.84
CA GLU A 206 13.98 15.03 15.97
C GLU A 206 13.34 13.70 15.51
N TRP A 207 12.61 13.71 14.38
CA TRP A 207 11.88 12.53 13.88
C TRP A 207 12.48 11.92 12.62
N GLY A 208 13.46 12.59 11.99
CA GLY A 208 14.15 12.08 10.81
C GLY A 208 13.29 12.06 9.54
N PHE A 209 12.21 12.84 9.48
CA PHE A 209 11.35 12.91 8.31
C PHE A 209 12.06 13.69 7.19
N VAL A 210 12.55 12.98 6.18
CA VAL A 210 13.32 13.58 5.07
C VAL A 210 12.42 14.40 4.16
N ASN A 211 11.23 13.89 3.83
CA ASN A 211 10.21 14.56 3.01
C ASN A 211 8.94 14.73 3.84
N LEU A 212 8.37 15.93 3.80
CA LEU A 212 7.07 16.18 4.41
C LEU A 212 5.98 15.65 3.48
N LEU A 213 5.36 14.55 3.88
CA LEU A 213 4.19 14.02 3.21
C LEU A 213 2.98 14.95 3.39
N PRO A 214 1.96 14.86 2.51
CA PRO A 214 0.69 15.58 2.68
C PRO A 214 0.07 15.41 4.07
N PHE A 215 0.23 14.23 4.69
CA PHE A 215 -0.23 13.97 6.06
C PHE A 215 0.50 14.83 7.11
N GLN A 216 1.81 14.97 6.97
CA GLN A 216 2.62 15.83 7.86
C GLN A 216 2.23 17.31 7.67
N ALA A 217 1.94 17.70 6.42
CA ALA A 217 1.42 19.03 6.12
C ALA A 217 0.01 19.26 6.72
N ILE A 218 -0.87 18.27 6.64
CA ILE A 218 -2.21 18.33 7.25
C ILE A 218 -2.11 18.38 8.77
N LEU A 219 -1.24 17.56 9.38
CA LEU A 219 -0.98 17.59 10.81
C LEU A 219 -0.45 18.97 11.24
N LEU A 220 0.51 19.52 10.52
CA LEU A 220 1.02 20.87 10.71
C LEU A 220 -0.07 21.93 10.60
N GLN A 221 -0.92 21.88 9.57
CA GLN A 221 -2.01 22.82 9.34
C GLN A 221 -3.07 22.73 10.45
N SER A 222 -3.47 21.53 10.87
CA SER A 222 -4.47 21.33 11.93
C SER A 222 -3.99 21.86 13.29
N MET A 223 -2.67 21.86 13.53
CA MET A 223 -2.07 22.32 14.79
C MET A 223 -1.73 23.81 14.81
N LEU A 224 -1.38 24.38 13.63
CA LEU A 224 -1.00 25.78 13.51
C LEU A 224 -2.16 26.69 13.08
N GLY A 225 -3.22 26.14 12.51
CA GLY A 225 -4.32 26.83 11.85
C GLY A 225 -5.69 26.67 12.49
N GLY A 226 -5.79 26.44 13.77
CA GLY A 226 -7.08 26.42 14.52
C GLY A 226 -7.78 27.77 14.64
N THR A 227 -7.63 28.69 13.66
CA THR A 227 -8.37 29.96 13.63
C THR A 227 -8.65 30.34 12.18
N ASN A 228 -9.80 29.93 11.70
CA ASN A 228 -10.65 30.72 10.78
C ASN A 228 -12.10 30.40 11.07
#